data_de5cd5dcddec4f464ff1f0c39d607508
#
_entry.id   de5cd5dcddec4f464ff1f0c39d607508
#
_cell.length_a   1.000
_cell.length_b   1.000
_cell.length_c   1.000
_cell.angle_alpha   90.00
_cell.angle_beta   90.00
_cell.angle_gamma   90.00
#
_symmetry.space_group_name_H-M   'P 1'
#
loop_
_entity.id
_entity.type
_entity.pdbx_description
1 polymer ?
#
loop_
_entity_poly.entity_id
_entity_poly.type
_entity_poly.pdbx_seq_one_letter_code
_entity_poly.pdbx_strand_id
1 'polypeptide(L)'
;MDYYHDNKMEKIFKALKQPKNIEDLALSDAFVKGLILKIIASYGTVQTSMINDITGLHWDILEENITQLEKTGFCAPVSGSFLFSSVQYSITKKGREKVKGIAEENPYIGVAPVSYEDYYQIMKTQMYHRFPIEIPPKVVEETFKDVVGVGYAKEALIESCIIGKGIFVYGPPGTGKTFVISKMPDLLPPLIIPKYIEFGGKVIQFYDPDFHKKCDEQPQDPRWVKIYAPFVLTGAELSMNKLETNYNPNKGVYETSPIIKANGGILLIDDLGRQRDDHELILNRLIVPMENKKDVIYVRGIPVIVHSHFIPAFSTNLDISIMDEAHLRRAPLHIFLKNPEVEEVAEVFQRNLEELQETYDLEILDRFMNVYQSKNLGGEGLEPSFAHARDVAQICQSVRINQGKNNIDIEVLEEALGKHVLIVLQRMKIDIAQIAHKTRSFRVKANDLEKASQGLLDYGAQLIARENSSIIVDLDENVTPVELADYLSKKNIQIDGIEIIAESEKELRRTLLGW
;
A
#
# COMPACT_ATOMS: atom_id res chain seq x y z
N MET A 1 5.04 -10.77 -20.50
CA MET A 1 4.11 -11.92 -20.63
C MET A 1 2.87 -11.44 -21.39
N ASP A 2 2.75 -11.80 -22.66
CA ASP A 2 1.58 -11.41 -23.48
C ASP A 2 0.57 -12.56 -23.51
N TYR A 3 -0.15 -12.74 -22.39
CA TYR A 3 -1.23 -13.72 -22.34
C TYR A 3 -2.58 -13.16 -22.84
N TYR A 4 -2.68 -11.83 -22.97
CA TYR A 4 -3.89 -11.16 -23.45
C TYR A 4 -3.76 -10.82 -24.94
N HIS A 5 -4.29 -11.68 -25.81
CA HIS A 5 -4.49 -11.36 -27.22
C HIS A 5 -5.77 -10.52 -27.40
N ASP A 6 -5.73 -9.24 -26.99
CA ASP A 6 -6.82 -8.32 -27.29
C ASP A 6 -6.58 -7.67 -28.66
N ASN A 7 -7.26 -8.18 -29.67
CA ASN A 7 -7.27 -7.64 -31.05
C ASN A 7 -7.58 -6.13 -31.11
N LYS A 8 -8.26 -5.56 -30.09
CA LYS A 8 -8.61 -4.14 -30.04
C LYS A 8 -7.47 -3.31 -29.49
N MET A 9 -6.81 -3.79 -28.43
CA MET A 9 -5.62 -3.14 -27.88
C MET A 9 -4.49 -3.13 -28.91
N GLU A 10 -4.33 -4.22 -29.67
CA GLU A 10 -3.36 -4.29 -30.75
C GLU A 10 -3.67 -3.29 -31.87
N LYS A 11 -4.94 -3.06 -32.21
CA LYS A 11 -5.36 -2.02 -33.17
C LYS A 11 -5.05 -0.62 -32.67
N ILE A 12 -5.34 -0.33 -31.40
CA ILE A 12 -5.00 0.98 -30.77
C ILE A 12 -3.49 1.17 -30.79
N PHE A 13 -2.73 0.16 -30.39
CA PHE A 13 -1.28 0.18 -30.35
C PHE A 13 -0.66 0.48 -31.73
N LYS A 14 -1.15 -0.21 -32.77
CA LYS A 14 -0.72 0.01 -34.17
C LYS A 14 -1.18 1.36 -34.74
N ALA A 15 -2.27 1.92 -34.23
CA ALA A 15 -2.78 3.23 -34.66
C ALA A 15 -2.01 4.42 -34.05
N LEU A 16 -1.33 4.22 -32.92
CA LEU A 16 -0.53 5.26 -32.25
C LEU A 16 0.80 5.48 -32.95
N LYS A 17 0.73 6.05 -34.15
CA LYS A 17 1.91 6.50 -34.89
C LYS A 17 2.32 7.89 -34.42
N GLN A 18 3.63 8.15 -34.42
CA GLN A 18 4.15 9.49 -34.13
C GLN A 18 3.67 10.49 -35.18
N PRO A 19 2.99 11.58 -34.79
CA PRO A 19 2.57 12.64 -35.71
C PRO A 19 3.75 13.26 -36.43
N LYS A 20 3.58 13.56 -37.74
CA LYS A 20 4.63 14.17 -38.58
C LYS A 20 4.42 15.64 -38.86
N ASN A 21 3.25 16.18 -38.57
CA ASN A 21 2.92 17.59 -38.77
C ASN A 21 2.17 18.14 -37.55
N ILE A 22 2.03 19.44 -37.44
CA ILE A 22 1.37 20.14 -36.32
C ILE A 22 -0.12 19.85 -36.26
N GLU A 23 -0.78 19.64 -37.37
CA GLU A 23 -2.22 19.35 -37.42
C GLU A 23 -2.51 18.02 -36.77
N ASP A 24 -1.76 16.95 -37.11
CA ASP A 24 -1.87 15.63 -36.51
C ASP A 24 -1.37 15.61 -35.04
N LEU A 25 -0.47 16.53 -34.68
CA LEU A 25 0.00 16.68 -33.29
C LEU A 25 -1.10 17.25 -32.39
N ALA A 26 -2.07 17.97 -32.96
CA ALA A 26 -3.20 18.60 -32.28
C ALA A 26 -2.82 19.49 -31.07
N LEU A 27 -1.62 20.12 -31.14
CA LEU A 27 -1.16 21.13 -30.22
C LEU A 27 -1.04 22.47 -30.93
N SER A 28 -1.22 23.58 -30.19
CA SER A 28 -1.01 24.89 -30.79
C SER A 28 0.46 25.10 -31.17
N ASP A 29 0.69 25.74 -32.34
CA ASP A 29 2.00 26.12 -32.80
C ASP A 29 2.79 26.96 -31.78
N ALA A 30 2.09 27.85 -31.07
CA ALA A 30 2.67 28.64 -29.99
C ALA A 30 3.17 27.80 -28.82
N PHE A 31 2.44 26.71 -28.46
CA PHE A 31 2.84 25.81 -27.42
C PHE A 31 4.11 25.04 -27.81
N VAL A 32 4.16 24.47 -29.02
CA VAL A 32 5.30 23.69 -29.51
C VAL A 32 6.55 24.55 -29.59
N LYS A 33 6.47 25.74 -30.19
CA LYS A 33 7.57 26.72 -30.25
C LYS A 33 8.03 27.16 -28.86
N GLY A 34 7.08 27.39 -27.95
CA GLY A 34 7.38 27.76 -26.58
C GLY A 34 8.12 26.65 -25.83
N LEU A 35 7.74 25.38 -26.04
CA LEU A 35 8.43 24.23 -25.47
C LEU A 35 9.86 24.11 -25.96
N ILE A 36 10.05 24.13 -27.28
CA ILE A 36 11.39 24.08 -27.91
C ILE A 36 12.27 25.23 -27.43
N LEU A 37 11.73 26.45 -27.41
CA LEU A 37 12.48 27.63 -26.99
C LEU A 37 12.92 27.60 -25.53
N LYS A 38 12.06 27.07 -24.65
CA LYS A 38 12.38 26.83 -23.22
C LYS A 38 13.50 25.79 -23.06
N ILE A 39 13.50 24.73 -23.87
CA ILE A 39 14.56 23.72 -23.86
C ILE A 39 15.89 24.38 -24.26
N ILE A 40 15.92 25.12 -25.40
CA ILE A 40 17.13 25.81 -25.85
C ILE A 40 17.65 26.79 -24.78
N ALA A 41 16.76 27.52 -24.12
CA ALA A 41 17.12 28.45 -23.05
C ALA A 41 17.70 27.77 -21.81
N SER A 42 17.17 26.63 -21.44
CA SER A 42 17.58 25.88 -20.22
C SER A 42 18.96 25.23 -20.38
N TYR A 43 19.28 24.76 -21.57
CA TYR A 43 20.58 24.12 -21.85
C TYR A 43 21.62 25.08 -22.41
N GLY A 44 21.23 26.31 -22.76
CA GLY A 44 22.11 27.35 -23.34
C GLY A 44 22.46 27.09 -24.79
N THR A 45 23.16 26.01 -25.08
CA THR A 45 23.41 25.47 -26.43
C THR A 45 22.97 24.01 -26.46
N VAL A 46 22.13 23.66 -27.41
CA VAL A 46 21.51 22.31 -27.46
C VAL A 46 21.51 21.80 -28.91
N GLN A 47 21.82 20.54 -29.08
CA GLN A 47 21.74 19.83 -30.36
C GLN A 47 20.28 19.45 -30.66
N THR A 48 19.87 19.51 -31.92
CA THR A 48 18.50 19.15 -32.32
C THR A 48 18.12 17.71 -31.98
N SER A 49 19.08 16.77 -32.01
CA SER A 49 18.84 15.40 -31.50
C SER A 49 18.43 15.37 -30.05
N MET A 50 19.05 16.18 -29.21
CA MET A 50 18.67 16.27 -27.79
C MET A 50 17.26 16.88 -27.60
N ILE A 51 16.89 17.86 -28.46
CA ILE A 51 15.51 18.39 -28.42
C ILE A 51 14.51 17.30 -28.82
N ASN A 52 14.85 16.49 -29.83
CA ASN A 52 14.03 15.33 -30.23
C ASN A 52 13.87 14.33 -29.09
N ASP A 53 14.95 13.94 -28.43
CA ASP A 53 14.95 13.00 -27.32
C ASP A 53 14.10 13.50 -26.12
N ILE A 54 14.22 14.80 -25.80
CA ILE A 54 13.47 15.42 -24.70
C ILE A 54 11.98 15.51 -25.04
N THR A 55 11.66 15.98 -26.26
CA THR A 55 10.27 16.28 -26.63
C THR A 55 9.50 15.08 -27.18
N GLY A 56 10.20 14.13 -27.77
CA GLY A 56 9.59 13.02 -28.51
C GLY A 56 8.85 13.49 -29.77
N LEU A 57 9.13 14.69 -30.32
CA LEU A 57 8.52 15.20 -31.54
C LEU A 57 9.21 14.61 -32.78
N HIS A 58 8.42 14.39 -33.85
CA HIS A 58 8.98 13.95 -35.13
C HIS A 58 9.92 15.04 -35.72
N TRP A 59 10.92 14.60 -36.50
CA TRP A 59 11.92 15.49 -37.10
C TRP A 59 11.30 16.59 -37.97
N ASP A 60 10.27 16.28 -38.75
CA ASP A 60 9.60 17.26 -39.63
C ASP A 60 9.00 18.41 -38.80
N ILE A 61 8.38 18.11 -37.65
CA ILE A 61 7.83 19.12 -36.74
C ILE A 61 8.94 19.98 -36.13
N LEU A 62 10.04 19.34 -35.70
CA LEU A 62 11.18 20.06 -35.12
C LEU A 62 11.84 21.00 -36.14
N GLU A 63 12.11 20.52 -37.35
CA GLU A 63 12.74 21.29 -38.40
C GLU A 63 11.91 22.51 -38.78
N GLU A 64 10.61 22.34 -38.99
CA GLU A 64 9.68 23.42 -39.27
C GLU A 64 9.70 24.49 -38.17
N ASN A 65 9.51 24.07 -36.92
CA ASN A 65 9.40 25.00 -35.79
C ASN A 65 10.71 25.69 -35.45
N ILE A 66 11.84 24.99 -35.49
CA ILE A 66 13.16 25.56 -35.21
C ILE A 66 13.53 26.55 -36.32
N THR A 67 13.25 26.24 -37.58
CA THR A 67 13.47 27.16 -38.71
C THR A 67 12.66 28.45 -38.57
N GLN A 68 11.41 28.33 -38.08
CA GLN A 68 10.58 29.52 -37.83
C GLN A 68 11.11 30.35 -36.64
N LEU A 69 11.58 29.68 -35.56
CA LEU A 69 12.22 30.35 -34.41
C LEU A 69 13.52 31.05 -34.78
N GLU A 70 14.30 30.48 -35.69
CA GLU A 70 15.51 31.09 -36.27
C GLU A 70 15.16 32.32 -37.12
N LYS A 71 14.22 32.18 -38.08
CA LYS A 71 13.75 33.30 -38.92
C LYS A 71 13.23 34.48 -38.12
N THR A 72 12.57 34.19 -36.98
CA THR A 72 12.07 35.22 -36.05
C THR A 72 13.15 35.78 -35.13
N GLY A 73 14.36 35.20 -35.16
CA GLY A 73 15.52 35.64 -34.39
C GLY A 73 15.45 35.29 -32.90
N PHE A 74 14.70 34.25 -32.51
CA PHE A 74 14.63 33.80 -31.13
C PHE A 74 15.74 32.81 -30.78
N CYS A 75 16.21 32.01 -31.73
CA CYS A 75 17.41 31.17 -31.62
C CYS A 75 18.31 31.37 -32.83
N ALA A 76 19.55 30.90 -32.73
CA ALA A 76 20.51 30.96 -33.83
C ALA A 76 21.37 29.68 -33.83
N PRO A 77 21.77 29.19 -35.03
CA PRO A 77 22.73 28.10 -35.12
C PRO A 77 24.11 28.57 -34.65
N VAL A 78 24.77 27.72 -33.85
CA VAL A 78 26.14 28.01 -33.33
C VAL A 78 27.17 27.18 -34.08
N SER A 79 26.85 25.95 -34.40
CA SER A 79 27.63 25.06 -35.24
C SER A 79 26.69 24.23 -36.09
N GLY A 80 27.07 23.95 -37.32
CA GLY A 80 26.25 23.25 -38.29
C GLY A 80 26.98 22.09 -38.94
N SER A 81 26.24 21.04 -39.18
CA SER A 81 26.55 19.94 -40.09
C SER A 81 25.51 19.95 -41.19
N PHE A 82 25.76 19.22 -42.27
CA PHE A 82 24.78 19.03 -43.35
C PHE A 82 23.50 18.28 -42.85
N LEU A 83 23.56 17.65 -41.69
CA LEU A 83 22.43 16.93 -41.11
C LEU A 83 21.77 17.80 -40.04
N PHE A 84 20.47 18.06 -40.18
CA PHE A 84 19.67 18.83 -39.23
C PHE A 84 19.77 18.29 -37.81
N SER A 85 19.79 16.95 -37.63
CA SER A 85 19.91 16.31 -36.33
C SER A 85 21.17 16.67 -35.53
N SER A 86 22.24 17.14 -36.18
CA SER A 86 23.50 17.50 -35.56
C SER A 86 23.72 19.02 -35.43
N VAL A 87 22.79 19.84 -35.90
CA VAL A 87 22.88 21.30 -35.76
C VAL A 87 22.70 21.68 -34.28
N GLN A 88 23.54 22.57 -33.78
CA GLN A 88 23.44 23.15 -32.45
C GLN A 88 22.83 24.54 -32.50
N TYR A 89 21.83 24.76 -31.65
CA TYR A 89 21.16 26.05 -31.51
C TYR A 89 21.41 26.67 -30.14
N SER A 90 21.54 27.99 -30.09
CA SER A 90 21.57 28.77 -28.87
C SER A 90 20.46 29.80 -28.83
N ILE A 91 20.08 30.20 -27.63
CA ILE A 91 19.06 31.22 -27.41
C ILE A 91 19.65 32.61 -27.62
N THR A 92 18.97 33.47 -28.41
CA THR A 92 19.34 34.87 -28.56
C THR A 92 18.87 35.72 -27.36
N LYS A 93 19.30 37.02 -27.33
CA LYS A 93 18.77 37.97 -26.33
C LYS A 93 17.25 38.11 -26.45
N LYS A 94 16.75 38.27 -27.69
CA LYS A 94 15.31 38.36 -28.00
C LYS A 94 14.57 37.08 -27.57
N GLY A 95 15.18 35.93 -27.81
CA GLY A 95 14.64 34.63 -27.36
C GLY A 95 14.53 34.52 -25.84
N ARG A 96 15.54 34.95 -25.09
CA ARG A 96 15.51 34.97 -23.61
C ARG A 96 14.40 35.84 -23.06
N GLU A 97 14.18 37.02 -23.64
CA GLU A 97 13.05 37.88 -23.25
C GLU A 97 11.69 37.20 -23.51
N LYS A 98 11.56 36.53 -24.65
CA LYS A 98 10.35 35.77 -25.00
C LYS A 98 10.11 34.61 -24.06
N VAL A 99 11.16 33.83 -23.68
CA VAL A 99 11.07 32.69 -22.77
C VAL A 99 10.59 33.11 -21.41
N LYS A 100 10.99 34.26 -20.87
CA LYS A 100 10.52 34.74 -19.55
C LYS A 100 9.01 34.79 -19.50
N GLY A 101 8.35 35.43 -20.45
CA GLY A 101 6.89 35.50 -20.48
C GLY A 101 6.22 34.13 -20.67
N ILE A 102 6.81 33.26 -21.53
CA ILE A 102 6.27 31.90 -21.73
C ILE A 102 6.42 31.07 -20.45
N ALA A 103 7.56 31.15 -19.75
CA ALA A 103 7.85 30.38 -18.56
C ALA A 103 7.00 30.81 -17.34
N GLU A 104 6.64 32.08 -17.25
CA GLU A 104 5.68 32.58 -16.23
C GLU A 104 4.29 31.97 -16.42
N GLU A 105 3.87 31.76 -17.66
CA GLU A 105 2.59 31.12 -17.95
C GLU A 105 2.66 29.60 -17.84
N ASN A 106 3.71 28.99 -18.41
CA ASN A 106 3.91 27.55 -18.45
C ASN A 106 5.41 27.22 -18.38
N PRO A 107 5.95 26.90 -17.18
CA PRO A 107 7.36 26.57 -17.00
C PRO A 107 7.72 25.15 -17.44
N TYR A 108 6.77 24.32 -17.84
CA TYR A 108 7.00 22.91 -18.21
C TYR A 108 8.06 22.75 -19.30
N ILE A 109 9.01 21.83 -19.06
CA ILE A 109 10.02 21.36 -20.00
C ILE A 109 10.01 19.83 -19.96
N GLY A 110 9.90 19.17 -21.11
CA GLY A 110 9.85 17.72 -21.19
C GLY A 110 9.20 17.20 -22.47
N VAL A 111 8.69 16.00 -22.41
CA VAL A 111 8.00 15.34 -23.54
C VAL A 111 6.80 16.18 -23.98
N ALA A 112 6.64 16.40 -25.28
CA ALA A 112 5.47 17.11 -25.80
C ALA A 112 4.18 16.39 -25.34
N PRO A 113 3.24 17.09 -24.71
CA PRO A 113 2.02 16.45 -24.25
C PRO A 113 1.15 16.00 -25.42
N VAL A 114 0.23 15.10 -25.14
CA VAL A 114 -0.85 14.74 -26.05
C VAL A 114 -1.99 15.77 -25.89
N SER A 115 -2.74 16.04 -26.94
CA SER A 115 -3.94 16.88 -26.81
C SER A 115 -4.98 16.21 -25.88
N TYR A 116 -5.76 17.04 -25.19
CA TYR A 116 -6.87 16.52 -24.36
C TYR A 116 -7.85 15.67 -25.19
N GLU A 117 -8.13 16.07 -26.43
CA GLU A 117 -9.05 15.35 -27.30
C GLU A 117 -8.54 13.96 -27.66
N ASP A 118 -7.28 13.84 -28.09
CA ASP A 118 -6.66 12.55 -28.41
C ASP A 118 -6.63 11.63 -27.18
N TYR A 119 -6.23 12.18 -26.03
CA TYR A 119 -6.29 11.46 -24.77
C TYR A 119 -7.70 10.91 -24.52
N TYR A 120 -8.71 11.78 -24.60
CA TYR A 120 -10.08 11.41 -24.24
C TYR A 120 -10.62 10.31 -25.16
N GLN A 121 -10.38 10.40 -26.48
CA GLN A 121 -10.86 9.42 -27.46
C GLN A 121 -10.15 8.08 -27.31
N ILE A 122 -8.84 8.07 -27.13
CA ILE A 122 -8.07 6.83 -26.96
C ILE A 122 -8.42 6.15 -25.66
N MET A 123 -8.51 6.90 -24.56
CA MET A 123 -8.91 6.33 -23.27
C MET A 123 -10.35 5.84 -23.29
N LYS A 124 -11.27 6.58 -23.90
CA LYS A 124 -12.66 6.14 -24.09
C LYS A 124 -12.72 4.79 -24.82
N THR A 125 -11.96 4.64 -25.90
CA THR A 125 -11.96 3.41 -26.70
C THR A 125 -11.39 2.23 -25.89
N GLN A 126 -10.31 2.41 -25.15
CA GLN A 126 -9.74 1.38 -24.30
C GLN A 126 -10.69 0.99 -23.15
N MET A 127 -11.23 1.99 -22.45
CA MET A 127 -12.01 1.77 -21.23
C MET A 127 -13.41 1.24 -21.49
N TYR A 128 -14.01 1.57 -22.63
CA TYR A 128 -15.35 1.07 -23.00
C TYR A 128 -15.42 -0.46 -23.09
N HIS A 129 -14.31 -1.10 -23.45
CA HIS A 129 -14.21 -2.55 -23.62
C HIS A 129 -13.36 -3.24 -22.54
N ARG A 130 -12.96 -2.50 -21.51
CA ARG A 130 -12.06 -3.05 -20.51
C ARG A 130 -12.72 -4.13 -19.66
N PHE A 131 -13.99 -3.99 -19.36
CA PHE A 131 -14.74 -4.95 -18.54
C PHE A 131 -16.10 -5.27 -19.19
N PRO A 132 -16.58 -6.53 -19.08
CA PRO A 132 -15.93 -7.70 -18.48
C PRO A 132 -14.76 -8.24 -19.32
N ILE A 133 -13.81 -8.91 -18.67
CA ILE A 133 -12.66 -9.55 -19.30
C ILE A 133 -12.71 -11.06 -19.14
N GLU A 134 -12.05 -11.78 -20.06
CA GLU A 134 -11.71 -13.18 -19.90
C GLU A 134 -10.28 -13.29 -19.39
N ILE A 135 -10.09 -13.97 -18.26
CA ILE A 135 -8.76 -14.20 -17.68
C ILE A 135 -8.31 -15.62 -18.04
N PRO A 136 -7.22 -15.77 -18.79
CA PRO A 136 -6.71 -17.09 -19.15
C PRO A 136 -6.33 -17.91 -17.91
N PRO A 137 -6.67 -19.22 -17.84
CA PRO A 137 -6.34 -20.07 -16.68
C PRO A 137 -4.86 -20.01 -16.29
N LYS A 138 -3.97 -19.97 -17.29
CA LYS A 138 -2.52 -19.86 -17.06
C LYS A 138 -2.12 -18.56 -16.32
N VAL A 139 -2.81 -17.45 -16.58
CA VAL A 139 -2.59 -16.19 -15.86
C VAL A 139 -2.98 -16.34 -14.40
N VAL A 140 -4.12 -17.00 -14.15
CA VAL A 140 -4.59 -17.27 -12.78
C VAL A 140 -3.59 -18.13 -12.01
N GLU A 141 -3.12 -19.23 -12.61
CA GLU A 141 -2.14 -20.13 -12.02
C GLU A 141 -0.84 -19.40 -11.68
N GLU A 142 -0.30 -18.62 -12.61
CA GLU A 142 0.95 -17.89 -12.42
C GLU A 142 0.81 -16.78 -11.35
N THR A 143 -0.32 -16.07 -11.35
CA THR A 143 -0.59 -14.99 -10.41
C THR A 143 -0.67 -15.49 -8.95
N PHE A 144 -1.29 -16.62 -8.73
CA PHE A 144 -1.54 -17.15 -7.40
C PHE A 144 -0.61 -18.30 -6.97
N LYS A 145 0.43 -18.61 -7.74
CA LYS A 145 1.37 -19.71 -7.42
C LYS A 145 2.04 -19.57 -6.04
N ASP A 146 2.27 -18.31 -5.62
CA ASP A 146 2.94 -18.00 -4.35
C ASP A 146 1.96 -17.70 -3.21
N VAL A 147 0.66 -17.82 -3.46
CA VAL A 147 -0.37 -17.51 -2.47
C VAL A 147 -0.80 -18.78 -1.74
N VAL A 148 -0.61 -18.79 -0.42
CA VAL A 148 -0.92 -19.91 0.47
C VAL A 148 -2.26 -19.69 1.16
N GLY A 149 -3.08 -20.74 1.31
CA GLY A 149 -4.20 -20.80 2.25
C GLY A 149 -5.48 -20.05 1.87
N VAL A 150 -5.51 -19.20 0.86
CA VAL A 150 -6.65 -18.34 0.53
C VAL A 150 -7.46 -18.80 -0.68
N GLY A 151 -7.59 -20.11 -0.88
CA GLY A 151 -8.32 -20.68 -2.03
C GLY A 151 -9.72 -20.10 -2.22
N TYR A 152 -10.49 -19.93 -1.15
CA TYR A 152 -11.83 -19.35 -1.16
C TYR A 152 -11.84 -17.84 -1.51
N ALA A 153 -10.75 -17.11 -1.24
CA ALA A 153 -10.62 -15.69 -1.56
C ALA A 153 -10.25 -15.48 -3.03
N LYS A 154 -9.54 -16.42 -3.65
CA LYS A 154 -9.13 -16.36 -5.06
C LYS A 154 -10.29 -16.11 -6.00
N GLU A 155 -11.39 -16.84 -5.85
CA GLU A 155 -12.55 -16.74 -6.73
C GLU A 155 -13.12 -15.33 -6.73
N ALA A 156 -13.35 -14.74 -5.56
CA ALA A 156 -13.89 -13.39 -5.46
C ALA A 156 -12.92 -12.30 -6.00
N LEU A 157 -11.59 -12.47 -5.84
CA LEU A 157 -10.59 -11.58 -6.44
C LEU A 157 -10.63 -11.66 -7.98
N ILE A 158 -10.73 -12.87 -8.52
CA ILE A 158 -10.85 -13.12 -9.96
C ILE A 158 -12.15 -12.53 -10.49
N GLU A 159 -13.29 -12.78 -9.82
CA GLU A 159 -14.59 -12.21 -10.19
C GLU A 159 -14.56 -10.68 -10.18
N SER A 160 -13.95 -10.07 -9.15
CA SER A 160 -13.75 -8.62 -9.09
C SER A 160 -13.01 -8.10 -10.32
N CYS A 161 -11.94 -8.77 -10.73
CA CYS A 161 -11.18 -8.42 -11.93
C CYS A 161 -11.98 -8.64 -13.22
N ILE A 162 -12.76 -9.74 -13.33
CA ILE A 162 -13.57 -10.03 -14.51
C ILE A 162 -14.62 -8.94 -14.74
N ILE A 163 -15.38 -8.59 -13.69
CA ILE A 163 -16.51 -7.64 -13.81
C ILE A 163 -16.12 -6.17 -13.61
N GLY A 164 -14.89 -5.90 -13.17
CA GLY A 164 -14.42 -4.53 -12.87
C GLY A 164 -15.14 -3.85 -11.71
N LYS A 165 -15.55 -4.63 -10.70
CA LYS A 165 -16.26 -4.14 -9.52
C LYS A 165 -15.39 -4.17 -8.28
N GLY A 166 -15.69 -3.26 -7.34
CA GLY A 166 -14.93 -3.13 -6.11
C GLY A 166 -15.05 -4.32 -5.17
N ILE A 167 -14.08 -4.45 -4.28
CA ILE A 167 -13.97 -5.53 -3.29
C ILE A 167 -13.57 -5.00 -1.92
N PHE A 168 -14.20 -5.52 -0.87
CA PHE A 168 -13.79 -5.37 0.52
C PHE A 168 -13.11 -6.65 1.02
N VAL A 169 -11.89 -6.51 1.55
CA VAL A 169 -11.15 -7.61 2.19
C VAL A 169 -10.94 -7.26 3.65
N TYR A 170 -11.57 -8.00 4.55
CA TYR A 170 -11.55 -7.71 5.97
C TYR A 170 -11.17 -8.95 6.80
N GLY A 171 -10.79 -8.73 8.05
CA GLY A 171 -10.37 -9.81 8.95
C GLY A 171 -9.21 -9.41 9.84
N PRO A 172 -8.72 -10.33 10.71
CA PRO A 172 -7.65 -10.08 11.66
C PRO A 172 -6.37 -9.52 10.99
N PRO A 173 -5.52 -8.79 11.73
CA PRO A 173 -4.22 -8.35 11.23
C PRO A 173 -3.31 -9.54 10.93
N GLY A 174 -2.43 -9.39 9.91
CA GLY A 174 -1.46 -10.42 9.55
C GLY A 174 -2.00 -11.61 8.75
N THR A 175 -3.24 -11.54 8.26
CA THR A 175 -3.88 -12.58 7.41
C THR A 175 -3.57 -12.45 5.92
N GLY A 176 -2.73 -11.51 5.51
CA GLY A 176 -2.30 -11.34 4.11
C GLY A 176 -3.24 -10.51 3.22
N LYS A 177 -4.15 -9.70 3.78
CA LYS A 177 -5.13 -8.88 3.02
C LYS A 177 -4.49 -8.08 1.90
N THR A 178 -3.52 -7.23 2.23
CA THR A 178 -2.80 -6.39 1.28
C THR A 178 -2.05 -7.22 0.24
N PHE A 179 -1.47 -8.35 0.67
CA PHE A 179 -0.73 -9.25 -0.21
C PHE A 179 -1.62 -9.87 -1.28
N VAL A 180 -2.78 -10.41 -0.92
CA VAL A 180 -3.66 -11.04 -1.92
C VAL A 180 -4.26 -10.02 -2.90
N ILE A 181 -4.59 -8.81 -2.42
CA ILE A 181 -5.06 -7.71 -3.28
C ILE A 181 -3.95 -7.26 -4.23
N SER A 182 -2.69 -7.27 -3.80
CA SER A 182 -1.55 -6.88 -4.65
C SER A 182 -1.33 -7.80 -5.86
N LYS A 183 -1.95 -8.98 -5.87
CA LYS A 183 -1.93 -9.90 -7.03
C LYS A 183 -2.97 -9.55 -8.10
N MET A 184 -4.00 -8.78 -7.78
CA MET A 184 -5.08 -8.45 -8.73
C MET A 184 -4.61 -7.76 -10.02
N PRO A 185 -3.64 -6.82 -10.01
CA PRO A 185 -3.16 -6.19 -11.24
C PRO A 185 -2.61 -7.18 -12.27
N ASP A 186 -2.01 -8.29 -11.83
CA ASP A 186 -1.46 -9.32 -12.72
C ASP A 186 -2.54 -10.09 -13.47
N LEU A 187 -3.79 -10.03 -12.99
CA LEU A 187 -4.98 -10.57 -13.65
C LEU A 187 -5.56 -9.63 -14.72
N LEU A 188 -5.06 -8.40 -14.85
CA LEU A 188 -5.62 -7.39 -15.74
C LEU A 188 -4.75 -7.21 -16.99
N PRO A 189 -5.37 -6.96 -18.17
CA PRO A 189 -4.61 -6.66 -19.36
C PRO A 189 -3.84 -5.33 -19.23
N PRO A 190 -2.70 -5.18 -19.92
CA PRO A 190 -1.98 -3.91 -19.99
C PRO A 190 -2.84 -2.80 -20.62
N LEU A 191 -2.40 -1.57 -20.51
CA LEU A 191 -3.07 -0.43 -21.11
C LEU A 191 -2.07 0.60 -21.61
N ILE A 192 -2.53 1.54 -22.43
CA ILE A 192 -1.74 2.64 -22.97
C ILE A 192 -2.25 3.93 -22.36
N ILE A 193 -1.36 4.72 -21.77
CA ILE A 193 -1.66 6.04 -21.21
C ILE A 193 -0.74 7.10 -21.81
N PRO A 194 -1.15 8.39 -21.89
CA PRO A 194 -0.25 9.46 -22.26
C PRO A 194 0.72 9.74 -21.13
N LYS A 195 1.93 10.20 -21.43
CA LYS A 195 2.83 10.70 -20.40
C LYS A 195 2.30 12.01 -19.80
N TYR A 196 1.89 12.90 -20.69
CA TYR A 196 1.32 14.20 -20.33
C TYR A 196 0.21 14.55 -21.30
N ILE A 197 -0.78 15.30 -20.84
CA ILE A 197 -1.79 15.92 -21.70
C ILE A 197 -1.71 17.44 -21.61
N GLU A 198 -2.03 18.12 -22.69
CA GLU A 198 -2.20 19.57 -22.72
C GLU A 198 -3.68 19.92 -22.59
N PHE A 199 -4.02 20.89 -21.72
CA PHE A 199 -5.33 21.49 -21.62
C PHE A 199 -5.21 22.97 -21.26
N GLY A 200 -5.72 23.84 -22.14
CA GLY A 200 -5.75 25.29 -21.91
C GLY A 200 -4.36 25.90 -21.68
N GLY A 201 -3.35 25.45 -22.38
CA GLY A 201 -1.96 25.90 -22.24
C GLY A 201 -1.24 25.31 -21.02
N LYS A 202 -1.86 24.39 -20.26
CA LYS A 202 -1.28 23.75 -19.10
C LYS A 202 -1.04 22.27 -19.36
N VAL A 203 -0.10 21.71 -18.61
CA VAL A 203 0.33 20.32 -18.73
C VAL A 203 -0.11 19.53 -17.52
N ILE A 204 -0.73 18.38 -17.75
CA ILE A 204 -1.20 17.45 -16.72
C ILE A 204 -0.42 16.15 -16.87
N GLN A 205 0.19 15.69 -15.80
CA GLN A 205 0.95 14.44 -15.77
C GLN A 205 0.04 13.26 -15.54
N PHE A 206 0.09 12.26 -16.44
CA PHE A 206 -0.64 10.99 -16.29
C PHE A 206 0.31 9.85 -15.96
N TYR A 207 1.40 9.69 -16.70
CA TYR A 207 2.38 8.68 -16.39
C TYR A 207 3.26 9.11 -15.22
N ASP A 208 3.35 8.24 -14.22
CA ASP A 208 4.19 8.40 -13.04
C ASP A 208 4.97 7.10 -12.81
N PRO A 209 6.31 7.11 -12.91
CA PRO A 209 7.12 5.89 -12.78
C PRO A 209 7.04 5.23 -11.40
N ASP A 210 6.62 5.97 -10.36
CA ASP A 210 6.47 5.43 -9.01
C ASP A 210 5.23 4.51 -8.89
N PHE A 211 4.26 4.68 -9.79
CA PHE A 211 3.00 3.90 -9.79
C PHE A 211 2.81 3.05 -11.05
N HIS A 212 3.49 3.38 -12.16
CA HIS A 212 3.26 2.79 -13.46
C HIS A 212 4.48 2.01 -13.96
N LYS A 213 4.38 0.70 -13.99
CA LYS A 213 5.41 -0.18 -14.56
C LYS A 213 5.24 -0.30 -16.08
N LYS A 214 6.27 0.05 -16.84
CA LYS A 214 6.27 -0.08 -18.31
C LYS A 214 6.30 -1.54 -18.74
N CYS A 215 5.57 -1.85 -19.84
CA CYS A 215 5.76 -3.08 -20.60
C CYS A 215 7.04 -3.00 -21.44
N ASP A 216 7.55 -4.17 -21.89
CA ASP A 216 8.76 -4.21 -22.73
C ASP A 216 8.50 -3.59 -24.11
N GLU A 217 7.35 -3.90 -24.72
CA GLU A 217 6.93 -3.33 -25.98
C GLU A 217 6.26 -1.97 -25.77
N GLN A 218 6.73 -0.93 -26.47
CA GLN A 218 6.25 0.45 -26.34
C GLN A 218 5.65 0.97 -27.65
N PRO A 219 4.69 1.94 -27.61
CA PRO A 219 4.13 2.58 -28.79
C PRO A 219 5.21 3.30 -29.64
N GLN A 220 4.96 3.44 -30.95
CA GLN A 220 5.84 4.21 -31.84
C GLN A 220 5.86 5.71 -31.48
N ASP A 221 4.75 6.24 -31.00
CA ASP A 221 4.69 7.62 -30.49
C ASP A 221 5.21 7.66 -29.05
N PRO A 222 6.39 8.27 -28.79
CA PRO A 222 7.02 8.29 -27.46
C PRO A 222 6.29 9.15 -26.43
N ARG A 223 5.22 9.86 -26.82
CA ARG A 223 4.35 10.62 -25.92
C ARG A 223 3.38 9.72 -25.15
N TRP A 224 3.16 8.51 -25.65
CA TRP A 224 2.38 7.46 -25.04
C TRP A 224 3.27 6.40 -24.39
N VAL A 225 2.71 5.66 -23.45
CA VAL A 225 3.40 4.56 -22.76
C VAL A 225 2.45 3.40 -22.52
N LYS A 226 2.87 2.18 -22.91
CA LYS A 226 2.19 0.93 -22.57
C LYS A 226 2.67 0.49 -21.19
N ILE A 227 1.73 0.29 -20.28
CA ILE A 227 2.00 -0.08 -18.89
C ILE A 227 1.24 -1.34 -18.51
N TYR A 228 1.76 -2.10 -17.56
CA TYR A 228 0.98 -3.09 -16.84
C TYR A 228 -0.14 -2.39 -16.05
N ALA A 229 -1.20 -3.12 -15.73
CA ALA A 229 -2.29 -2.55 -14.93
C ALA A 229 -1.72 -1.97 -13.61
N PRO A 230 -2.01 -0.71 -13.28
CA PRO A 230 -1.42 -0.07 -12.12
C PRO A 230 -1.98 -0.65 -10.81
N PHE A 231 -1.12 -0.69 -9.79
CA PHE A 231 -1.49 -0.93 -8.41
C PHE A 231 -1.16 0.30 -7.58
N VAL A 232 -2.18 1.04 -7.21
CA VAL A 232 -2.02 2.25 -6.41
C VAL A 232 -2.47 1.96 -4.99
N LEU A 233 -1.50 1.84 -4.10
CA LEU A 233 -1.69 1.62 -2.67
C LEU A 233 -1.72 2.97 -1.94
N THR A 234 -2.72 3.17 -1.10
CA THR A 234 -2.84 4.29 -0.18
C THR A 234 -3.17 3.76 1.21
N GLY A 235 -2.54 4.29 2.24
CA GLY A 235 -2.70 3.84 3.63
C GLY A 235 -3.16 4.96 4.55
N ALA A 236 -2.67 4.96 5.78
CA ALA A 236 -3.01 5.94 6.81
C ALA A 236 -2.65 7.39 6.44
N GLU A 237 -1.73 7.58 5.48
CA GLU A 237 -1.34 8.91 4.99
C GLU A 237 -2.37 9.54 4.05
N LEU A 238 -3.41 8.80 3.61
CA LEU A 238 -4.43 9.31 2.70
C LEU A 238 -5.23 10.44 3.35
N SER A 239 -5.45 11.49 2.58
CA SER A 239 -6.28 12.65 2.95
C SER A 239 -7.06 13.14 1.73
N MET A 240 -8.11 13.94 1.96
CA MET A 240 -8.92 14.53 0.89
C MET A 240 -8.05 15.31 -0.11
N ASN A 241 -7.05 16.05 0.40
CA ASN A 241 -6.15 16.82 -0.47
C ASN A 241 -5.31 15.93 -1.40
N LYS A 242 -4.93 14.73 -0.97
CA LYS A 242 -4.19 13.75 -1.81
C LYS A 242 -5.08 13.11 -2.88
N LEU A 243 -6.39 13.12 -2.70
CA LEU A 243 -7.35 12.65 -3.72
C LEU A 243 -7.61 13.69 -4.81
N GLU A 244 -7.08 14.89 -4.70
CA GLU A 244 -7.21 15.95 -5.69
C GLU A 244 -5.95 16.08 -6.57
N THR A 245 -6.14 16.66 -7.75
CA THR A 245 -5.03 17.00 -8.66
C THR A 245 -4.37 18.29 -8.19
N ASN A 246 -3.06 18.28 -7.98
CA ASN A 246 -2.32 19.39 -7.43
C ASN A 246 -1.30 19.95 -8.43
N TYR A 247 -1.13 21.28 -8.46
CA TYR A 247 -0.11 21.89 -9.30
C TYR A 247 1.28 21.81 -8.63
N ASN A 248 2.24 21.27 -9.37
CA ASN A 248 3.65 21.23 -8.97
C ASN A 248 4.42 22.36 -9.68
N PRO A 249 4.76 23.47 -9.00
CA PRO A 249 5.44 24.60 -9.63
C PRO A 249 6.86 24.26 -10.08
N ASN A 250 7.54 23.31 -9.44
CA ASN A 250 8.91 22.94 -9.81
C ASN A 250 8.97 22.20 -11.15
N LYS A 251 7.95 21.38 -11.45
CA LYS A 251 7.83 20.66 -12.72
C LYS A 251 7.00 21.41 -13.76
N GLY A 252 6.21 22.39 -13.33
CA GLY A 252 5.29 23.13 -14.20
C GLY A 252 4.10 22.29 -14.68
N VAL A 253 3.68 21.29 -13.91
CA VAL A 253 2.61 20.36 -14.26
C VAL A 253 1.56 20.23 -13.15
N TYR A 254 0.36 19.83 -13.54
CA TYR A 254 -0.64 19.30 -12.62
C TYR A 254 -0.37 17.82 -12.43
N GLU A 255 -0.07 17.41 -11.20
CA GLU A 255 0.10 16.00 -10.83
C GLU A 255 -1.26 15.39 -10.48
N THR A 256 -1.60 14.29 -11.14
CA THR A 256 -2.88 13.61 -10.96
C THR A 256 -2.96 12.86 -9.63
N SER A 257 -4.19 12.73 -9.12
CA SER A 257 -4.50 12.03 -7.88
C SER A 257 -4.30 10.50 -8.01
N PRO A 258 -4.23 9.76 -6.88
CA PRO A 258 -4.23 8.29 -6.86
C PRO A 258 -5.40 7.68 -7.65
N ILE A 259 -6.57 8.33 -7.64
CA ILE A 259 -7.76 7.91 -8.39
C ILE A 259 -7.45 7.79 -9.89
N ILE A 260 -6.77 8.79 -10.45
CA ILE A 260 -6.45 8.84 -11.88
C ILE A 260 -5.24 7.96 -12.20
N LYS A 261 -4.27 7.90 -11.32
CA LYS A 261 -3.10 7.01 -11.45
C LYS A 261 -3.51 5.53 -11.46
N ALA A 262 -4.58 5.16 -10.72
CA ALA A 262 -5.11 3.80 -10.72
C ALA A 262 -5.95 3.45 -11.96
N ASN A 263 -6.16 4.38 -12.89
CA ASN A 263 -7.02 4.15 -14.05
C ASN A 263 -6.59 2.90 -14.85
N GLY A 264 -7.54 1.98 -15.04
CA GLY A 264 -7.31 0.69 -15.69
C GLY A 264 -6.70 -0.40 -14.80
N GLY A 265 -6.50 -0.13 -13.52
CA GLY A 265 -5.94 -1.07 -12.54
C GLY A 265 -6.69 -1.07 -11.21
N ILE A 266 -5.94 -1.13 -10.12
CA ILE A 266 -6.45 -1.27 -8.76
C ILE A 266 -6.09 -0.02 -7.94
N LEU A 267 -7.08 0.54 -7.25
CA LEU A 267 -6.87 1.52 -6.17
C LEU A 267 -7.15 0.81 -4.84
N LEU A 268 -6.10 0.52 -4.08
CA LEU A 268 -6.22 -0.05 -2.74
C LEU A 268 -6.18 1.05 -1.69
N ILE A 269 -7.23 1.13 -0.87
CA ILE A 269 -7.22 1.88 0.38
C ILE A 269 -7.01 0.87 1.51
N ASP A 270 -5.78 0.84 2.00
CA ASP A 270 -5.35 -0.10 3.02
C ASP A 270 -5.62 0.45 4.43
N ASP A 271 -5.88 -0.45 5.38
CA ASP A 271 -6.23 -0.09 6.77
C ASP A 271 -7.35 0.96 6.85
N LEU A 272 -8.43 0.76 6.06
CA LEU A 272 -9.58 1.68 6.02
C LEU A 272 -10.12 1.91 7.43
N GLY A 273 -10.28 3.19 7.79
CA GLY A 273 -10.64 3.64 9.14
C GLY A 273 -9.45 4.16 9.96
N ARG A 274 -8.21 4.11 9.42
CA ARG A 274 -7.01 4.66 10.06
C ARG A 274 -6.41 5.86 9.33
N GLN A 275 -7.12 6.38 8.31
CA GLN A 275 -6.70 7.53 7.54
C GLN A 275 -6.71 8.81 8.40
N ARG A 276 -6.00 9.87 7.91
CA ARG A 276 -5.99 11.18 8.57
C ARG A 276 -7.35 11.85 8.58
N ASP A 277 -8.06 11.77 7.45
CA ASP A 277 -9.41 12.29 7.30
C ASP A 277 -10.41 11.17 7.57
N ASP A 278 -11.63 11.56 7.89
CA ASP A 278 -12.72 10.64 8.10
C ASP A 278 -12.91 9.72 6.87
N HIS A 279 -12.96 8.43 7.12
CA HIS A 279 -13.13 7.42 6.08
C HIS A 279 -14.42 7.60 5.27
N GLU A 280 -15.50 8.12 5.88
CA GLU A 280 -16.74 8.43 5.17
C GLU A 280 -16.53 9.53 4.13
N LEU A 281 -15.76 10.58 4.46
CA LEU A 281 -15.44 11.65 3.51
C LEU A 281 -14.63 11.11 2.32
N ILE A 282 -13.65 10.26 2.60
CA ILE A 282 -12.82 9.60 1.57
C ILE A 282 -13.69 8.74 0.66
N LEU A 283 -14.54 7.89 1.24
CA LEU A 283 -15.43 7.01 0.49
C LEU A 283 -16.44 7.82 -0.34
N ASN A 284 -17.01 8.89 0.23
CA ASN A 284 -17.92 9.80 -0.48
C ASN A 284 -17.25 10.46 -1.69
N ARG A 285 -15.96 10.86 -1.60
CA ARG A 285 -15.20 11.40 -2.73
C ARG A 285 -15.06 10.38 -3.87
N LEU A 286 -14.97 9.09 -3.55
CA LEU A 286 -14.83 8.02 -4.52
C LEU A 286 -16.14 7.62 -5.21
N ILE A 287 -17.30 8.02 -4.70
CA ILE A 287 -18.61 7.62 -5.24
C ILE A 287 -18.70 7.92 -6.75
N VAL A 288 -18.44 9.16 -7.13
CA VAL A 288 -18.56 9.60 -8.53
C VAL A 288 -17.60 8.87 -9.47
N PRO A 289 -16.28 8.76 -9.17
CA PRO A 289 -15.37 7.97 -9.98
C PRO A 289 -15.76 6.49 -10.10
N MET A 290 -16.22 5.89 -9.01
CA MET A 290 -16.63 4.48 -8.99
C MET A 290 -17.88 4.21 -9.83
N GLU A 291 -18.86 5.11 -9.81
CA GLU A 291 -20.12 4.96 -10.57
C GLU A 291 -19.96 5.37 -12.04
N ASN A 292 -19.46 6.58 -12.26
CA ASN A 292 -19.45 7.19 -13.59
C ASN A 292 -18.21 6.82 -14.41
N LYS A 293 -17.22 6.18 -13.79
CA LYS A 293 -15.94 5.82 -14.43
C LYS A 293 -15.21 7.05 -15.01
N LYS A 294 -15.46 8.20 -14.42
CA LYS A 294 -14.89 9.51 -14.75
C LYS A 294 -14.68 10.30 -13.48
N ASP A 295 -13.66 11.13 -13.48
CA ASP A 295 -13.42 12.11 -12.44
C ASP A 295 -13.35 13.51 -13.04
N VAL A 296 -13.53 14.53 -12.21
CA VAL A 296 -13.40 15.93 -12.57
C VAL A 296 -12.20 16.51 -11.84
N ILE A 297 -11.21 16.94 -12.61
CA ILE A 297 -10.05 17.65 -12.08
C ILE A 297 -10.15 19.14 -12.42
N TYR A 298 -9.48 19.98 -11.63
CA TYR A 298 -9.51 21.42 -11.86
C TYR A 298 -8.15 21.92 -12.31
N VAL A 299 -8.13 22.51 -13.51
CA VAL A 299 -6.92 23.15 -14.08
C VAL A 299 -7.17 24.65 -14.15
N ARG A 300 -6.51 25.44 -13.32
CA ARG A 300 -6.80 26.88 -13.14
C ARG A 300 -8.28 27.18 -12.84
N GLY A 301 -8.93 26.33 -12.07
CA GLY A 301 -10.35 26.47 -11.75
C GLY A 301 -11.31 26.02 -12.88
N ILE A 302 -10.81 25.59 -14.03
CA ILE A 302 -11.61 25.05 -15.13
C ILE A 302 -11.77 23.54 -14.91
N PRO A 303 -13.00 23.00 -14.88
CA PRO A 303 -13.24 21.58 -14.73
C PRO A 303 -12.86 20.82 -16.02
N VAL A 304 -12.10 19.74 -15.85
CA VAL A 304 -11.64 18.84 -16.91
C VAL A 304 -12.10 17.42 -16.56
N ILE A 305 -12.85 16.79 -17.45
CA ILE A 305 -13.34 15.42 -17.26
C ILE A 305 -12.25 14.46 -17.71
N VAL A 306 -11.86 13.55 -16.83
CA VAL A 306 -10.86 12.51 -17.09
C VAL A 306 -11.44 11.11 -16.86
N HIS A 307 -10.89 10.11 -17.54
CA HIS A 307 -11.28 8.73 -17.33
C HIS A 307 -10.72 8.21 -16.00
N SER A 308 -11.56 7.42 -15.28
CA SER A 308 -11.26 6.89 -13.96
C SER A 308 -11.88 5.49 -13.79
N HIS A 309 -11.42 4.55 -14.63
CA HIS A 309 -11.87 3.16 -14.64
C HIS A 309 -10.93 2.29 -13.79
N PHE A 310 -11.01 2.39 -12.50
CA PHE A 310 -10.25 1.54 -11.57
C PHE A 310 -11.18 0.56 -10.84
N ILE A 311 -10.60 -0.51 -10.32
CA ILE A 311 -11.25 -1.40 -9.37
C ILE A 311 -10.88 -0.90 -7.97
N PRO A 312 -11.84 -0.40 -7.18
CA PRO A 312 -11.57 -0.04 -5.80
C PRO A 312 -11.43 -1.30 -4.95
N ALA A 313 -10.35 -1.39 -4.21
CA ALA A 313 -10.12 -2.43 -3.21
C ALA A 313 -9.96 -1.75 -1.85
N PHE A 314 -10.62 -2.30 -0.85
CA PHE A 314 -10.57 -1.81 0.52
C PHE A 314 -10.09 -2.93 1.42
N SER A 315 -9.10 -2.64 2.25
CA SER A 315 -8.64 -3.55 3.29
C SER A 315 -8.89 -2.93 4.66
N THR A 316 -9.42 -3.73 5.59
CA THR A 316 -9.70 -3.25 6.95
C THR A 316 -9.61 -4.37 7.97
N ASN A 317 -9.26 -4.01 9.21
CA ASN A 317 -9.38 -4.88 10.38
C ASN A 317 -10.70 -4.66 11.14
N LEU A 318 -11.52 -3.70 10.68
CA LEU A 318 -12.83 -3.40 11.27
C LEU A 318 -13.88 -4.40 10.80
N ASP A 319 -14.95 -4.55 11.56
CA ASP A 319 -16.12 -5.30 11.14
C ASP A 319 -16.83 -4.55 10.00
N ILE A 320 -17.09 -5.25 8.90
CA ILE A 320 -17.76 -4.68 7.73
C ILE A 320 -19.18 -4.19 8.02
N SER A 321 -19.81 -4.71 9.09
CA SER A 321 -21.16 -4.31 9.49
C SER A 321 -21.29 -2.84 9.94
N ILE A 322 -20.16 -2.19 10.25
CA ILE A 322 -20.14 -0.75 10.60
C ILE A 322 -20.09 0.17 9.38
N MET A 323 -19.90 -0.39 8.18
CA MET A 323 -19.82 0.38 6.94
C MET A 323 -21.21 0.73 6.42
N ASP A 324 -21.35 1.96 5.87
CA ASP A 324 -22.59 2.40 5.24
C ASP A 324 -22.94 1.52 4.03
N GLU A 325 -24.22 1.12 3.94
CA GLU A 325 -24.75 0.29 2.84
C GLU A 325 -24.48 0.90 1.46
N ALA A 326 -24.48 2.23 1.35
CA ALA A 326 -24.20 2.93 0.09
C ALA A 326 -22.78 2.64 -0.43
N HIS A 327 -21.78 2.52 0.46
CA HIS A 327 -20.41 2.18 0.08
C HIS A 327 -20.28 0.70 -0.26
N LEU A 328 -20.94 -0.19 0.51
CA LEU A 328 -20.93 -1.63 0.25
C LEU A 328 -21.54 -2.00 -1.10
N ARG A 329 -22.60 -1.30 -1.54
CA ARG A 329 -23.20 -1.51 -2.88
C ARG A 329 -22.24 -1.23 -4.04
N ARG A 330 -21.25 -0.35 -3.85
CA ARG A 330 -20.28 0.04 -4.90
C ARG A 330 -19.08 -0.87 -4.96
N ALA A 331 -18.82 -1.60 -3.89
CA ALA A 331 -17.86 -2.70 -3.83
C ALA A 331 -18.60 -3.98 -3.37
N PRO A 332 -19.39 -4.60 -4.27
CA PRO A 332 -20.35 -5.64 -3.90
C PRO A 332 -19.70 -6.97 -3.52
N LEU A 333 -18.43 -7.15 -3.82
CA LEU A 333 -17.68 -8.35 -3.43
C LEU A 333 -17.00 -8.11 -2.09
N HIS A 334 -17.08 -9.09 -1.20
CA HIS A 334 -16.41 -9.02 0.09
C HIS A 334 -15.85 -10.36 0.50
N ILE A 335 -14.70 -10.31 1.16
CA ILE A 335 -13.96 -11.48 1.63
C ILE A 335 -13.59 -11.29 3.08
N PHE A 336 -13.95 -12.24 3.91
CA PHE A 336 -13.40 -12.36 5.26
C PHE A 336 -12.18 -13.27 5.20
N LEU A 337 -10.99 -12.74 5.47
CA LEU A 337 -9.78 -13.53 5.64
C LEU A 337 -9.67 -13.95 7.11
N LYS A 338 -9.86 -15.25 7.36
CA LYS A 338 -9.63 -15.84 8.67
C LYS A 338 -8.14 -15.93 9.00
N ASN A 339 -7.81 -16.17 10.26
CA ASN A 339 -6.45 -16.53 10.63
C ASN A 339 -6.00 -17.77 9.86
N PRO A 340 -4.75 -17.84 9.39
CA PRO A 340 -4.23 -18.99 8.66
C PRO A 340 -4.14 -20.23 9.56
N GLU A 341 -4.14 -21.41 8.96
CA GLU A 341 -3.80 -22.65 9.65
C GLU A 341 -2.29 -22.68 9.94
N VAL A 342 -1.89 -23.44 10.95
CA VAL A 342 -0.48 -23.48 11.39
C VAL A 342 0.45 -23.98 10.29
N GLU A 343 -0.02 -24.94 9.51
CA GLU A 343 0.68 -25.52 8.37
C GLU A 343 0.90 -24.49 7.26
N GLU A 344 -0.08 -23.61 7.02
CA GLU A 344 0.01 -22.52 6.06
C GLU A 344 1.06 -21.47 6.48
N VAL A 345 1.11 -21.16 7.78
CA VAL A 345 2.13 -20.25 8.33
C VAL A 345 3.53 -20.84 8.23
N ALA A 346 3.66 -22.16 8.47
CA ALA A 346 4.94 -22.87 8.33
C ALA A 346 5.40 -22.91 6.86
N GLU A 347 4.49 -23.12 5.91
CA GLU A 347 4.80 -23.06 4.48
C GLU A 347 5.30 -21.67 4.08
N VAL A 348 4.63 -20.59 4.56
CA VAL A 348 5.08 -19.22 4.31
C VAL A 348 6.44 -18.95 4.97
N PHE A 349 6.68 -19.48 6.16
CA PHE A 349 7.99 -19.36 6.84
C PHE A 349 9.10 -20.01 6.00
N GLN A 350 8.88 -21.24 5.54
CA GLN A 350 9.80 -21.95 4.66
C GLN A 350 10.10 -21.16 3.40
N ARG A 351 9.07 -20.68 2.67
CA ARG A 351 9.23 -19.90 1.45
C ARG A 351 10.03 -18.62 1.67
N ASN A 352 9.80 -17.92 2.80
CA ASN A 352 10.59 -16.74 3.13
C ASN A 352 12.06 -17.06 3.36
N LEU A 353 12.39 -18.18 4.00
CA LEU A 353 13.78 -18.63 4.16
C LEU A 353 14.43 -18.93 2.79
N GLU A 354 13.69 -19.58 1.89
CA GLU A 354 14.13 -19.87 0.52
C GLU A 354 14.36 -18.58 -0.30
N GLU A 355 13.45 -17.60 -0.20
CA GLU A 355 13.61 -16.28 -0.84
C GLU A 355 14.82 -15.51 -0.31
N LEU A 356 15.11 -15.64 0.98
CA LEU A 356 16.30 -15.08 1.62
C LEU A 356 17.58 -15.88 1.31
N GLN A 357 17.47 -16.98 0.54
CA GLN A 357 18.55 -17.90 0.18
C GLN A 357 19.25 -18.49 1.41
N GLU A 358 18.49 -18.73 2.49
CA GLU A 358 19.00 -19.30 3.72
C GLU A 358 19.01 -20.83 3.67
N THR A 359 20.05 -21.42 4.28
CA THR A 359 20.09 -22.86 4.57
C THR A 359 19.61 -23.09 5.99
N TYR A 360 18.81 -24.14 6.18
CA TYR A 360 18.19 -24.44 7.47
C TYR A 360 18.03 -25.95 7.70
N ASP A 361 17.96 -26.35 8.96
CA ASP A 361 17.66 -27.71 9.36
C ASP A 361 16.15 -27.95 9.29
N LEU A 362 15.71 -29.07 8.72
CA LEU A 362 14.27 -29.37 8.55
C LEU A 362 13.48 -29.37 9.87
N GLU A 363 14.15 -29.73 10.98
CA GLU A 363 13.57 -29.74 12.32
C GLU A 363 13.03 -28.37 12.78
N ILE A 364 13.53 -27.27 12.20
CA ILE A 364 13.03 -25.93 12.57
C ILE A 364 11.59 -25.70 12.15
N LEU A 365 11.10 -26.35 11.08
CA LEU A 365 9.73 -26.22 10.63
C LEU A 365 8.76 -26.82 11.66
N ASP A 366 9.04 -28.03 12.13
CA ASP A 366 8.26 -28.68 13.19
C ASP A 366 8.33 -27.88 14.49
N ARG A 367 9.50 -27.33 14.81
CA ARG A 367 9.67 -26.50 16.00
C ARG A 367 8.89 -25.20 15.90
N PHE A 368 8.86 -24.56 14.72
CA PHE A 368 8.09 -23.35 14.47
C PHE A 368 6.57 -23.62 14.59
N MET A 369 6.07 -24.72 14.02
CA MET A 369 4.67 -25.14 14.16
C MET A 369 4.29 -25.40 15.62
N ASN A 370 5.17 -26.04 16.41
CA ASN A 370 4.94 -26.33 17.81
C ASN A 370 4.71 -25.08 18.68
N VAL A 371 5.15 -23.91 18.24
CA VAL A 371 4.87 -22.64 18.94
C VAL A 371 3.38 -22.32 18.97
N TYR A 372 2.66 -22.70 17.92
CA TYR A 372 1.21 -22.47 17.79
C TYR A 372 0.38 -23.62 18.35
N GLN A 373 0.90 -24.84 18.35
CA GLN A 373 0.19 -26.07 18.75
C GLN A 373 0.36 -26.45 20.22
N SER A 374 1.10 -25.65 21.00
CA SER A 374 1.52 -26.02 22.34
C SER A 374 0.32 -26.27 23.29
N LYS A 375 -0.03 -27.55 23.43
CA LYS A 375 -1.05 -28.06 24.38
C LYS A 375 -0.71 -27.80 25.86
N ASN A 376 0.52 -27.39 26.16
CA ASN A 376 1.00 -27.12 27.50
C ASN A 376 0.51 -25.79 28.09
N LEU A 377 -0.22 -25.02 27.32
CA LEU A 377 -0.72 -23.68 27.66
C LEU A 377 -2.27 -23.66 27.83
N GLY A 378 -2.89 -24.71 28.33
CA GLY A 378 -4.33 -24.71 28.66
C GLY A 378 -5.26 -24.72 27.44
N GLY A 379 -4.77 -25.11 26.26
CA GLY A 379 -5.56 -25.25 25.02
C GLY A 379 -5.64 -24.01 24.12
N GLU A 380 -5.19 -22.87 24.59
CA GLU A 380 -5.08 -21.65 23.76
C GLU A 380 -3.62 -21.48 23.31
N GLY A 381 -3.32 -21.89 22.07
CA GLY A 381 -2.04 -21.62 21.40
C GLY A 381 -1.91 -20.16 20.97
N LEU A 382 -0.75 -19.81 20.44
CA LEU A 382 -0.58 -18.49 19.76
C LEU A 382 -1.49 -18.45 18.54
N GLU A 383 -2.10 -17.28 18.29
CA GLU A 383 -2.85 -17.06 17.05
C GLU A 383 -1.89 -17.06 15.84
N PRO A 384 -2.12 -17.97 14.87
CA PRO A 384 -1.27 -18.03 13.68
C PRO A 384 -1.41 -16.76 12.82
N SER A 385 -0.28 -16.28 12.26
CA SER A 385 -0.25 -15.09 11.41
C SER A 385 0.86 -15.19 10.37
N PHE A 386 0.56 -14.87 9.12
CA PHE A 386 1.57 -14.81 8.05
C PHE A 386 2.65 -13.74 8.31
N ALA A 387 2.30 -12.68 9.05
CA ALA A 387 3.30 -11.69 9.47
C ALA A 387 4.37 -12.31 10.36
N HIS A 388 4.00 -13.20 11.28
CA HIS A 388 4.96 -13.91 12.13
C HIS A 388 5.96 -14.71 11.30
N ALA A 389 5.49 -15.44 10.27
CA ALA A 389 6.34 -16.25 9.41
C ALA A 389 7.42 -15.43 8.73
N ARG A 390 7.04 -14.29 8.13
CA ARG A 390 7.95 -13.38 7.45
C ARG A 390 8.95 -12.76 8.41
N ASP A 391 8.45 -12.20 9.51
CA ASP A 391 9.27 -11.46 10.45
C ASP A 391 10.27 -12.39 11.18
N VAL A 392 9.82 -13.59 11.57
CA VAL A 392 10.69 -14.60 12.20
C VAL A 392 11.78 -15.07 11.23
N ALA A 393 11.48 -15.29 9.94
CA ALA A 393 12.48 -15.64 8.94
C ALA A 393 13.59 -14.58 8.82
N GLN A 394 13.20 -13.30 8.78
CA GLN A 394 14.18 -12.20 8.75
C GLN A 394 15.00 -12.09 10.04
N ILE A 395 14.38 -12.32 11.20
CA ILE A 395 15.10 -12.33 12.48
C ILE A 395 16.06 -13.51 12.54
N CYS A 396 15.65 -14.71 12.06
CA CYS A 396 16.54 -15.87 11.96
C CYS A 396 17.78 -15.57 11.13
N GLN A 397 17.63 -14.94 9.95
CA GLN A 397 18.75 -14.51 9.12
C GLN A 397 19.70 -13.59 9.91
N SER A 398 19.15 -12.59 10.59
CA SER A 398 19.93 -11.64 11.39
C SER A 398 20.68 -12.33 12.53
N VAL A 399 20.01 -13.25 13.26
CA VAL A 399 20.63 -14.01 14.37
C VAL A 399 21.74 -14.92 13.84
N ARG A 400 21.48 -15.67 12.75
CA ARG A 400 22.47 -16.53 12.12
C ARG A 400 23.74 -15.78 11.73
N ILE A 401 23.57 -14.62 11.07
CA ILE A 401 24.70 -13.76 10.67
C ILE A 401 25.49 -13.29 11.90
N ASN A 402 24.79 -12.82 12.93
CA ASN A 402 25.41 -12.32 14.16
C ASN A 402 26.18 -13.41 14.93
N GLN A 403 25.70 -14.65 14.90
CA GLN A 403 26.36 -15.81 15.52
C GLN A 403 27.47 -16.41 14.64
N GLY A 404 27.61 -15.97 13.38
CA GLY A 404 28.58 -16.53 12.42
C GLY A 404 28.29 -17.97 12.02
N LYS A 405 27.02 -18.42 12.13
CA LYS A 405 26.58 -19.77 11.72
C LYS A 405 26.36 -19.84 10.21
N ASN A 406 26.52 -21.03 9.65
CA ASN A 406 26.33 -21.29 8.23
C ASN A 406 24.88 -21.63 7.87
N ASN A 407 24.09 -22.12 8.84
CA ASN A 407 22.69 -22.51 8.67
C ASN A 407 21.84 -22.02 9.84
N ILE A 408 20.52 -22.06 9.66
CA ILE A 408 19.54 -21.78 10.69
C ILE A 408 19.19 -23.11 11.37
N ASP A 409 19.63 -23.26 12.61
CA ASP A 409 19.33 -24.38 13.49
C ASP A 409 18.25 -24.01 14.53
N ILE A 410 17.90 -24.95 15.38
CA ILE A 410 16.89 -24.75 16.45
C ILE A 410 17.28 -23.62 17.40
N GLU A 411 18.56 -23.45 17.72
CA GLU A 411 19.05 -22.39 18.61
C GLU A 411 18.82 -21.01 18.00
N VAL A 412 19.11 -20.84 16.72
CA VAL A 412 18.84 -19.60 15.97
C VAL A 412 17.34 -19.30 15.93
N LEU A 413 16.50 -20.32 15.68
CA LEU A 413 15.04 -20.15 15.67
C LEU A 413 14.51 -19.75 17.05
N GLU A 414 14.93 -20.40 18.14
CA GLU A 414 14.50 -20.08 19.51
C GLU A 414 14.88 -18.65 19.90
N GLU A 415 16.09 -18.22 19.55
CA GLU A 415 16.50 -16.84 19.79
C GLU A 415 15.67 -15.85 18.97
N ALA A 416 15.35 -16.18 17.71
CA ALA A 416 14.51 -15.35 16.86
C ALA A 416 13.07 -15.23 17.41
N LEU A 417 12.48 -16.34 17.85
CA LEU A 417 11.17 -16.36 18.48
C LEU A 417 11.12 -15.55 19.79
N GLY A 418 12.21 -15.60 20.56
CA GLY A 418 12.36 -14.80 21.80
C GLY A 418 12.51 -13.29 21.54
N LYS A 419 12.91 -12.89 20.32
CA LYS A 419 13.05 -11.49 19.91
C LYS A 419 11.80 -10.93 19.22
N HIS A 420 10.89 -11.78 18.76
CA HIS A 420 9.69 -11.34 18.05
C HIS A 420 8.63 -10.81 19.02
N VAL A 421 8.46 -9.50 19.05
CA VAL A 421 7.66 -8.80 20.07
C VAL A 421 6.21 -9.30 20.19
N LEU A 422 5.52 -9.57 19.08
CA LEU A 422 4.13 -10.03 19.11
C LEU A 422 4.01 -11.45 19.69
N ILE A 423 4.93 -12.35 19.34
CA ILE A 423 4.99 -13.72 19.89
C ILE A 423 5.26 -13.65 21.40
N VAL A 424 6.21 -12.83 21.83
CA VAL A 424 6.51 -12.63 23.25
C VAL A 424 5.32 -12.07 24.00
N LEU A 425 4.64 -11.05 23.46
CA LEU A 425 3.47 -10.45 24.09
C LEU A 425 2.29 -11.42 24.16
N GLN A 426 2.04 -12.24 23.14
CA GLN A 426 0.99 -13.26 23.18
C GLN A 426 1.29 -14.34 24.23
N ARG A 427 2.55 -14.83 24.29
CA ARG A 427 2.99 -15.77 25.34
C ARG A 427 2.78 -15.18 26.74
N MET A 428 3.18 -13.92 26.96
CA MET A 428 2.99 -13.24 28.24
C MET A 428 1.51 -13.13 28.61
N LYS A 429 0.62 -12.81 27.66
CA LYS A 429 -0.83 -12.76 27.90
C LYS A 429 -1.40 -14.13 28.29
N ILE A 430 -0.97 -15.20 27.63
CA ILE A 430 -1.37 -16.58 27.94
C ILE A 430 -0.90 -16.95 29.34
N ASP A 431 0.35 -16.65 29.68
CA ASP A 431 0.92 -16.92 31.00
C ASP A 431 0.15 -16.17 32.10
N ILE A 432 -0.17 -14.89 31.86
CA ILE A 432 -0.98 -14.07 32.77
C ILE A 432 -2.40 -14.64 32.91
N ALA A 433 -3.03 -15.04 31.79
CA ALA A 433 -4.38 -15.64 31.83
C ALA A 433 -4.39 -16.96 32.59
N GLN A 434 -3.37 -17.81 32.43
CA GLN A 434 -3.24 -19.07 33.16
C GLN A 434 -3.03 -18.84 34.66
N ILE A 435 -2.23 -17.84 35.04
CA ILE A 435 -2.06 -17.44 36.43
C ILE A 435 -3.41 -16.95 36.99
N ALA A 436 -4.13 -16.12 36.22
CA ALA A 436 -5.44 -15.59 36.60
C ALA A 436 -6.51 -16.66 36.74
N HIS A 437 -6.45 -17.77 35.99
CA HIS A 437 -7.36 -18.89 36.12
C HIS A 437 -7.06 -19.82 37.32
N LYS A 438 -5.84 -19.79 37.83
CA LYS A 438 -5.42 -20.62 38.96
C LYS A 438 -5.43 -19.89 40.31
N THR A 439 -5.64 -18.58 40.29
CA THR A 439 -5.59 -17.77 41.51
C THR A 439 -6.87 -16.94 41.68
N ARG A 440 -7.32 -16.81 42.93
CA ARG A 440 -8.33 -15.83 43.35
C ARG A 440 -7.67 -14.70 44.10
N SER A 441 -8.16 -13.51 43.89
CA SER A 441 -7.68 -12.33 44.60
C SER A 441 -8.53 -12.06 45.82
N PHE A 442 -7.86 -11.83 46.91
CA PHE A 442 -8.46 -11.56 48.20
C PHE A 442 -8.00 -10.18 48.70
N ARG A 443 -8.95 -9.39 49.19
CA ARG A 443 -8.64 -8.17 49.95
C ARG A 443 -8.75 -8.55 51.44
N VAL A 444 -7.63 -8.51 52.14
CA VAL A 444 -7.55 -8.82 53.58
C VAL A 444 -7.40 -7.51 54.33
N LYS A 445 -8.37 -7.15 55.15
CA LYS A 445 -8.35 -6.01 56.04
C LYS A 445 -7.75 -6.40 57.38
N ALA A 446 -6.73 -5.68 57.84
CA ALA A 446 -6.05 -5.99 59.10
C ALA A 446 -5.51 -4.71 59.75
N ASN A 447 -5.50 -4.72 61.11
CA ASN A 447 -4.94 -3.59 61.87
C ASN A 447 -3.40 -3.55 61.85
N ASP A 448 -2.74 -4.70 61.72
CA ASP A 448 -1.30 -4.85 61.57
C ASP A 448 -1.00 -5.42 60.18
N LEU A 449 -0.77 -4.52 59.23
CA LEU A 449 -0.55 -4.88 57.84
C LEU A 449 0.80 -5.61 57.58
N GLU A 450 1.82 -5.37 58.44
CA GLU A 450 3.10 -6.06 58.28
C GLU A 450 3.02 -7.51 58.73
N LYS A 451 2.40 -7.77 59.88
CA LYS A 451 2.15 -9.13 60.35
C LYS A 451 1.21 -9.91 59.42
N ALA A 452 0.15 -9.23 58.96
CA ALA A 452 -0.78 -9.83 58.01
C ALA A 452 -0.10 -10.16 56.68
N SER A 453 0.72 -9.27 56.15
CA SER A 453 1.50 -9.51 54.92
C SER A 453 2.42 -10.73 55.06
N GLN A 454 3.18 -10.80 56.17
CA GLN A 454 4.09 -11.92 56.41
C GLN A 454 3.29 -13.26 56.58
N GLY A 455 2.19 -13.23 57.29
CA GLY A 455 1.34 -14.43 57.47
C GLY A 455 0.71 -14.91 56.15
N LEU A 456 0.35 -13.98 55.26
CA LEU A 456 -0.18 -14.30 53.93
C LEU A 456 0.91 -14.88 53.01
N LEU A 457 2.11 -14.33 53.06
CA LEU A 457 3.28 -14.87 52.33
C LEU A 457 3.64 -16.29 52.82
N ASP A 458 3.61 -16.49 54.14
CA ASP A 458 3.85 -17.83 54.76
C ASP A 458 2.77 -18.85 54.36
N TYR A 459 1.58 -18.41 54.02
CA TYR A 459 0.48 -19.25 53.50
C TYR A 459 0.66 -19.58 52.02
N GLY A 460 1.55 -18.91 51.33
CA GLY A 460 1.79 -19.09 49.91
C GLY A 460 1.06 -18.08 49.02
N ALA A 461 0.59 -16.97 49.60
CA ALA A 461 -0.04 -15.89 48.84
C ALA A 461 0.99 -15.06 48.08
N GLN A 462 0.63 -14.59 46.89
CA GLN A 462 1.38 -13.58 46.15
C GLN A 462 0.83 -12.19 46.50
N LEU A 463 1.68 -11.33 47.03
CA LEU A 463 1.33 -9.95 47.37
C LEU A 463 1.19 -9.11 46.11
N ILE A 464 0.04 -8.44 45.92
CA ILE A 464 -0.23 -7.59 44.76
C ILE A 464 -0.12 -6.12 45.12
N ALA A 465 -0.84 -5.71 46.17
CA ALA A 465 -0.88 -4.31 46.58
C ALA A 465 -1.08 -4.19 48.09
N ARG A 466 -0.61 -3.06 48.66
CA ARG A 466 -0.94 -2.61 50.00
C ARG A 466 -1.74 -1.33 49.90
N GLU A 467 -2.89 -1.31 50.58
CA GLU A 467 -3.75 -0.14 50.77
C GLU A 467 -3.65 0.36 52.20
N ASN A 468 -4.25 1.48 52.53
CA ASN A 468 -4.13 2.11 53.85
C ASN A 468 -4.59 1.18 55.03
N SER A 469 -5.52 0.26 54.78
CA SER A 469 -6.08 -0.65 55.79
C SER A 469 -6.27 -2.06 55.29
N SER A 470 -5.75 -2.41 54.11
CA SER A 470 -5.92 -3.74 53.51
C SER A 470 -4.73 -4.17 52.68
N ILE A 471 -4.60 -5.45 52.46
CA ILE A 471 -3.62 -6.11 51.61
C ILE A 471 -4.37 -6.87 50.52
N ILE A 472 -3.96 -6.71 49.28
CA ILE A 472 -4.48 -7.49 48.15
C ILE A 472 -3.46 -8.57 47.82
N VAL A 473 -3.94 -9.82 47.80
CA VAL A 473 -3.13 -10.99 47.53
C VAL A 473 -3.83 -11.94 46.56
N ASP A 474 -3.05 -12.67 45.79
CA ASP A 474 -3.50 -13.82 45.02
C ASP A 474 -3.18 -15.12 45.74
N LEU A 475 -4.17 -16.01 45.77
CA LEU A 475 -4.10 -17.34 46.32
C LEU A 475 -4.69 -18.34 45.33
N ASP A 476 -4.41 -19.64 45.54
CA ASP A 476 -5.03 -20.72 44.77
C ASP A 476 -6.56 -20.58 44.74
N GLU A 477 -7.18 -20.88 43.59
CA GLU A 477 -8.64 -20.75 43.41
C GLU A 477 -9.47 -21.57 44.37
N ASN A 478 -8.91 -22.64 44.94
CA ASN A 478 -9.57 -23.50 45.89
C ASN A 478 -9.56 -22.95 47.31
N VAL A 479 -8.75 -21.94 47.61
CA VAL A 479 -8.69 -21.33 48.94
C VAL A 479 -9.99 -20.56 49.21
N THR A 480 -10.59 -20.84 50.36
CA THR A 480 -11.79 -20.12 50.81
C THR A 480 -11.43 -19.01 51.81
N PRO A 481 -12.23 -17.91 51.87
CA PRO A 481 -12.04 -16.87 52.87
C PRO A 481 -12.01 -17.39 54.31
N VAL A 482 -12.79 -18.47 54.60
CA VAL A 482 -12.88 -19.09 55.91
C VAL A 482 -11.59 -19.82 56.29
N GLU A 483 -11.02 -20.59 55.37
CA GLU A 483 -9.74 -21.28 55.59
C GLU A 483 -8.60 -20.29 55.80
N LEU A 484 -8.58 -19.21 55.03
CA LEU A 484 -7.58 -18.18 55.14
C LEU A 484 -7.68 -17.42 56.48
N ALA A 485 -8.92 -17.11 56.90
CA ALA A 485 -9.19 -16.48 58.21
C ALA A 485 -8.78 -17.41 59.39
N ASP A 486 -9.09 -18.70 59.31
CA ASP A 486 -8.70 -19.68 60.32
C ASP A 486 -7.18 -19.83 60.45
N TYR A 487 -6.49 -19.86 59.31
CA TYR A 487 -5.02 -19.88 59.27
C TYR A 487 -4.39 -18.66 59.94
N LEU A 488 -4.83 -17.44 59.55
CA LEU A 488 -4.32 -16.20 60.10
C LEU A 488 -4.62 -16.06 61.60
N SER A 489 -5.79 -16.50 62.02
CA SER A 489 -6.18 -16.55 63.44
C SER A 489 -5.28 -17.50 64.26
N LYS A 490 -4.94 -18.67 63.72
CA LYS A 490 -3.98 -19.60 64.35
C LYS A 490 -2.56 -19.05 64.48
N LYS A 491 -2.21 -18.09 63.66
CA LYS A 491 -0.94 -17.32 63.71
C LYS A 491 -0.99 -16.09 64.60
N ASN A 492 -2.09 -15.89 65.37
CA ASN A 492 -2.34 -14.66 66.17
C ASN A 492 -2.31 -13.37 65.35
N ILE A 493 -2.81 -13.45 64.12
CA ILE A 493 -2.99 -12.29 63.23
C ILE A 493 -4.46 -11.91 63.22
N GLN A 494 -4.76 -10.73 63.79
CA GLN A 494 -6.13 -10.19 63.80
C GLN A 494 -6.45 -9.58 62.44
N ILE A 495 -7.52 -10.02 61.83
CA ILE A 495 -8.08 -9.51 60.58
C ILE A 495 -9.48 -8.95 60.83
N ASP A 496 -9.82 -7.86 60.14
CA ASP A 496 -11.12 -7.22 60.21
C ASP A 496 -12.10 -7.75 59.16
N GLY A 497 -11.57 -8.36 58.11
CA GLY A 497 -12.39 -8.99 57.08
C GLY A 497 -11.57 -9.52 55.89
N ILE A 498 -12.14 -10.45 55.15
CA ILE A 498 -11.60 -10.98 53.88
C ILE A 498 -12.70 -10.88 52.84
N GLU A 499 -12.41 -10.23 51.74
CA GLU A 499 -13.31 -10.08 50.60
C GLU A 499 -12.68 -10.70 49.34
N ILE A 500 -13.45 -11.42 48.53
CA ILE A 500 -13.02 -11.88 47.20
C ILE A 500 -13.18 -10.70 46.24
N ILE A 501 -12.13 -10.37 45.54
CA ILE A 501 -12.14 -9.29 44.54
C ILE A 501 -12.81 -9.81 43.27
N ALA A 502 -13.89 -9.16 42.81
CA ALA A 502 -14.59 -9.51 41.58
C ALA A 502 -13.78 -9.16 40.32
N GLU A 503 -14.11 -9.81 39.19
CA GLU A 503 -13.38 -9.66 37.92
C GLU A 503 -13.26 -8.23 37.38
N SER A 504 -14.20 -7.33 37.68
CA SER A 504 -14.18 -5.92 37.31
C SER A 504 -13.03 -5.09 37.95
N GLU A 505 -12.46 -5.57 39.02
CA GLU A 505 -11.27 -4.96 39.64
C GLU A 505 -9.95 -5.46 39.06
N LYS A 506 -9.99 -6.47 38.18
CA LYS A 506 -8.79 -6.92 37.42
C LYS A 506 -8.24 -5.84 36.48
N GLU A 507 -9.07 -4.92 36.01
CA GLU A 507 -8.61 -3.76 35.22
C GLU A 507 -7.75 -2.78 36.02
N LEU A 508 -8.02 -2.62 37.31
CA LEU A 508 -7.17 -1.81 38.19
C LEU A 508 -5.76 -2.43 38.33
N ARG A 509 -5.62 -3.73 38.28
CA ARG A 509 -4.31 -4.39 38.30
C ARG A 509 -3.46 -4.06 37.09
N ARG A 510 -4.08 -3.91 35.90
CA ARG A 510 -3.38 -3.51 34.67
C ARG A 510 -2.81 -2.11 34.80
N THR A 511 -3.53 -1.21 35.47
CA THR A 511 -3.11 0.18 35.69
C THR A 511 -1.98 0.29 36.73
N LEU A 512 -2.00 -0.58 37.77
CA LEU A 512 -0.97 -0.57 38.82
C LEU A 512 0.34 -1.27 38.40
N LEU A 513 0.30 -2.18 37.42
CA LEU A 513 1.48 -2.87 36.90
C LEU A 513 2.12 -2.13 35.70
N GLY A 514 1.59 -0.96 35.30
CA GLY A 514 2.19 -0.12 34.25
C GLY A 514 2.06 -0.70 32.85
N TRP A 515 0.99 -1.42 32.58
CA TRP A 515 0.67 -2.05 31.27
C TRP A 515 -0.50 -1.36 30.58
#